data_e1292f05d90a867aefada45ec22f87bd
#
_entry.id   e1292f05d90a867aefada45ec22f87bd
#
_cell.length_a   1.000
_cell.length_b   1.000
_cell.length_c   1.000
_cell.angle_alpha   90.00
_cell.angle_beta   90.00
_cell.angle_gamma   90.00
#
_symmetry.space_group_name_H-M   'P 1'
#
loop_
_entity.id
_entity.type
_entity.pdbx_description
1 polymer ?
#
loop_
_entity_poly.entity_id
_entity_poly.type
_entity_poly.pdbx_seq_one_letter_code
_entity_poly.pdbx_strand_id
1 'polypeptide(L)'
;MLVIISDLHLTDGTTAETISSDAFSRFRGRLQELAYFASFRGEPGPYKPIETIDLVLLGDVLDLIRSTQWSDEMTGDDNYARPWNNLKDQEQRARLLRKVEQITDDILVRNKESFKQLRRLSSDKPITLPPSTAYGFPARNQKRLPVETRIHYMVGNHDWFWHIPGADFETIRRKIVTTMGLANPPGPFPHDPLESQAISRAFRDHRVFARHGDIYDSFNYDPRGRDYASLGDAIVIDLINGFPFKVRRQMSGDLPAEFLNDLDQIGNVRPRLLSPIWIQSLLDRYEIDKPTAVEVRRIWDEATDELLESDFVREQDSLNPFDAVDIMEMTLKFTRLLSFDTITSLVTWITNKLWGGDISFSKYALQENSFKNRTANYFVYGHTHHYEATPLAIS
;
A
#
# COMPACT_ATOMS: atom_id res chain seq x y z
N MET A 1 2.94 24.20 -4.21
CA MET A 1 2.07 23.20 -4.86
C MET A 1 2.11 21.94 -4.02
N LEU A 2 0.98 21.31 -3.76
CA LEU A 2 0.89 20.00 -3.12
C LEU A 2 0.62 18.93 -4.18
N VAL A 3 1.32 17.81 -4.09
CA VAL A 3 1.11 16.62 -4.92
C VAL A 3 1.02 15.42 -3.98
N ILE A 4 0.02 14.58 -4.17
CA ILE A 4 -0.20 13.39 -3.36
C ILE A 4 -0.22 12.18 -4.29
N ILE A 5 0.55 11.15 -3.94
CA ILE A 5 0.54 9.83 -4.59
C ILE A 5 0.50 8.75 -3.53
N SER A 6 -0.15 7.63 -3.80
CA SER A 6 -0.27 6.49 -2.87
C SER A 6 -0.18 5.15 -3.60
N ASP A 7 -0.16 4.07 -2.86
CA ASP A 7 -0.34 2.70 -3.36
C ASP A 7 0.69 2.31 -4.45
N LEU A 8 1.96 2.64 -4.24
CA LEU A 8 3.04 2.30 -5.18
C LEU A 8 3.43 0.81 -5.10
N HIS A 9 3.28 0.21 -3.93
CA HIS A 9 3.56 -1.20 -3.67
C HIS A 9 4.88 -1.70 -4.27
N LEU A 10 5.98 -1.02 -3.95
CA LEU A 10 7.32 -1.41 -4.37
C LEU A 10 7.78 -2.63 -3.54
N THR A 11 7.89 -3.79 -4.19
CA THR A 11 8.23 -5.07 -3.56
C THR A 11 9.72 -5.38 -3.68
N ASP A 12 10.17 -6.42 -2.99
CA ASP A 12 11.51 -7.00 -3.09
C ASP A 12 11.72 -7.83 -4.38
N GLY A 13 10.68 -8.01 -5.19
CA GLY A 13 10.70 -8.77 -6.44
C GLY A 13 10.43 -10.27 -6.26
N THR A 14 10.12 -10.73 -5.04
CA THR A 14 9.72 -12.14 -4.79
C THR A 14 8.24 -12.38 -5.06
N THR A 15 7.46 -11.32 -5.23
CA THR A 15 6.03 -11.34 -5.60
C THR A 15 5.79 -10.42 -6.80
N ALA A 16 4.53 -10.32 -7.24
CA ALA A 16 4.15 -9.52 -8.39
C ALA A 16 4.55 -8.04 -8.26
N GLU A 17 5.09 -7.48 -9.34
CA GLU A 17 5.39 -6.05 -9.44
C GLU A 17 4.13 -5.26 -9.79
N THR A 18 4.03 -4.05 -9.22
CA THR A 18 2.88 -3.15 -9.41
C THR A 18 3.23 -1.97 -10.32
N ILE A 19 4.48 -1.49 -10.25
CA ILE A 19 4.93 -0.30 -10.95
C ILE A 19 6.27 -0.54 -11.64
N SER A 20 6.41 -0.04 -12.87
CA SER A 20 7.67 -0.15 -13.61
C SER A 20 8.70 0.90 -13.19
N SER A 21 10.00 0.57 -13.34
CA SER A 21 11.10 1.45 -12.96
C SER A 21 11.16 2.79 -13.71
N ASP A 22 10.54 2.90 -14.90
CA ASP A 22 10.49 4.13 -15.69
C ASP A 22 9.37 5.10 -15.24
N ALA A 23 8.44 4.65 -14.39
CA ALA A 23 7.30 5.46 -13.94
C ALA A 23 7.75 6.78 -13.28
N PHE A 24 8.81 6.74 -12.46
CA PHE A 24 9.32 7.97 -11.81
C PHE A 24 9.98 8.95 -12.80
N SER A 25 10.53 8.48 -13.92
CA SER A 25 11.03 9.36 -14.97
C SER A 25 9.89 10.11 -15.65
N ARG A 26 8.80 9.40 -15.97
CA ARG A 26 7.58 10.01 -16.53
C ARG A 26 6.91 10.95 -15.53
N PHE A 27 6.85 10.55 -14.26
CA PHE A 27 6.34 11.38 -13.17
C PHE A 27 7.08 12.71 -13.06
N ARG A 28 8.41 12.70 -13.14
CA ARG A 28 9.22 13.95 -13.15
C ARG A 28 8.81 14.89 -14.27
N GLY A 29 8.64 14.37 -15.50
CA GLY A 29 8.18 15.17 -16.64
C GLY A 29 6.82 15.80 -16.37
N ARG A 30 5.88 15.00 -15.85
CA ARG A 30 4.55 15.49 -15.49
C ARG A 30 4.58 16.53 -14.36
N LEU A 31 5.43 16.32 -13.37
CA LEU A 31 5.60 17.26 -12.26
C LEU A 31 6.12 18.61 -12.75
N GLN A 32 7.03 18.62 -13.72
CA GLN A 32 7.52 19.84 -14.37
C GLN A 32 6.40 20.62 -15.07
N GLU A 33 5.50 19.93 -15.77
CA GLU A 33 4.34 20.55 -16.44
C GLU A 33 3.35 21.11 -15.41
N LEU A 34 3.01 20.32 -14.40
CA LEU A 34 2.08 20.73 -13.32
C LEU A 34 2.63 21.97 -12.58
N ALA A 35 3.93 22.01 -12.30
CA ALA A 35 4.57 23.16 -11.67
C ALA A 35 4.45 24.42 -12.52
N TYR A 36 4.59 24.29 -13.83
CA TYR A 36 4.40 25.41 -14.74
C TYR A 36 2.95 25.93 -14.72
N PHE A 37 1.97 25.05 -14.84
CA PHE A 37 0.55 25.44 -14.79
C PHE A 37 0.14 25.99 -13.44
N ALA A 38 0.59 25.40 -12.33
CA ALA A 38 0.33 25.89 -10.98
C ALA A 38 0.94 27.28 -10.71
N SER A 39 1.82 27.78 -11.59
CA SER A 39 2.41 29.11 -11.49
C SER A 39 1.51 30.23 -12.03
N PHE A 40 0.38 29.92 -12.66
CA PHE A 40 -0.64 30.90 -13.03
C PHE A 40 -1.63 31.10 -11.89
N ARG A 41 -2.01 32.35 -11.61
CA ARG A 41 -2.93 32.72 -10.53
C ARG A 41 -4.32 32.99 -11.08
N GLY A 42 -5.11 31.94 -11.28
CA GLY A 42 -6.44 31.99 -11.90
C GLY A 42 -6.38 31.83 -13.43
N GLU A 43 -7.56 31.75 -14.07
CA GLU A 43 -7.72 31.61 -15.52
C GLU A 43 -8.59 32.76 -16.07
N PRO A 44 -8.08 33.71 -16.84
CA PRO A 44 -6.65 34.03 -17.03
C PRO A 44 -6.09 34.83 -15.86
N GLY A 45 -4.88 34.49 -15.40
CA GLY A 45 -4.24 35.19 -14.28
C GLY A 45 -2.75 35.42 -14.50
N PRO A 46 -2.11 36.28 -13.72
CA PRO A 46 -0.69 36.59 -13.85
C PRO A 46 0.14 35.36 -13.48
N TYR A 47 1.22 35.17 -14.24
CA TYR A 47 2.21 34.16 -13.96
C TYR A 47 3.11 34.57 -12.80
N LYS A 48 3.21 33.72 -11.79
CA LYS A 48 4.15 33.84 -10.69
C LYS A 48 4.71 32.46 -10.38
N PRO A 49 5.99 32.17 -10.66
CA PRO A 49 6.56 30.83 -10.47
C PRO A 49 6.38 30.39 -9.02
N ILE A 50 5.96 29.12 -8.85
CA ILE A 50 5.93 28.50 -7.52
C ILE A 50 7.36 28.26 -7.04
N GLU A 51 7.57 28.35 -5.74
CA GLU A 51 8.87 28.20 -5.11
C GLU A 51 9.07 26.79 -4.56
N THR A 52 7.98 26.14 -4.14
CA THR A 52 8.02 24.84 -3.46
C THR A 52 6.98 23.87 -3.99
N ILE A 53 7.34 22.59 -3.96
CA ILE A 53 6.46 21.44 -4.15
C ILE A 53 6.57 20.58 -2.91
N ASP A 54 5.44 20.32 -2.23
CA ASP A 54 5.32 19.29 -1.23
C ASP A 54 4.74 18.05 -1.92
N LEU A 55 5.54 16.99 -2.02
CA LEU A 55 5.14 15.67 -2.53
C LEU A 55 4.90 14.77 -1.34
N VAL A 56 3.67 14.29 -1.18
CA VAL A 56 3.29 13.36 -0.10
C VAL A 56 3.07 11.96 -0.68
N LEU A 57 3.86 11.02 -0.19
CA LEU A 57 3.68 9.58 -0.40
C LEU A 57 2.70 9.10 0.67
N LEU A 58 1.46 8.80 0.26
CA LEU A 58 0.32 8.61 1.15
C LEU A 58 0.06 7.12 1.46
N GLY A 59 1.07 6.42 1.95
CA GLY A 59 0.98 5.01 2.34
C GLY A 59 1.16 4.01 1.21
N ASP A 60 1.44 2.77 1.60
CA ASP A 60 1.66 1.61 0.74
C ASP A 60 2.72 1.86 -0.35
N VAL A 61 3.85 2.44 0.06
CA VAL A 61 4.97 2.75 -0.84
C VAL A 61 5.96 1.60 -0.91
N LEU A 62 6.47 1.17 0.26
CA LEU A 62 7.33 -0.02 0.41
C LEU A 62 6.44 -1.17 0.87
N ASP A 63 6.25 -2.17 0.01
CA ASP A 63 5.32 -3.26 0.31
C ASP A 63 6.02 -4.39 1.06
N LEU A 64 6.11 -4.26 2.39
CA LEU A 64 6.81 -5.23 3.22
C LEU A 64 6.03 -6.53 3.38
N ILE A 65 4.71 -6.47 3.40
CA ILE A 65 3.91 -7.69 3.61
C ILE A 65 3.84 -8.56 2.35
N ARG A 66 4.10 -8.01 1.15
CA ARG A 66 4.16 -8.76 -0.10
C ARG A 66 5.57 -9.24 -0.39
N SER A 67 6.06 -10.19 0.41
CA SER A 67 7.36 -10.84 0.25
C SER A 67 7.22 -12.32 0.59
N THR A 68 7.82 -13.20 -0.22
CA THR A 68 7.90 -14.64 0.10
C THR A 68 8.87 -14.94 1.22
N GLN A 69 9.70 -13.98 1.62
CA GLN A 69 10.61 -14.13 2.76
C GLN A 69 9.89 -14.40 4.09
N TRP A 70 8.62 -14.04 4.20
CA TRP A 70 7.79 -14.44 5.33
C TRP A 70 7.49 -15.94 5.36
N SER A 71 7.58 -16.64 4.21
CA SER A 71 7.26 -18.06 4.05
C SER A 71 8.49 -18.98 4.08
N ASP A 72 9.70 -18.41 4.01
CA ASP A 72 10.96 -19.19 3.91
C ASP A 72 11.25 -20.03 5.16
N GLU A 73 10.53 -19.79 6.26
CA GLU A 73 10.84 -20.34 7.57
C GLU A 73 9.64 -21.09 8.13
N MET A 74 9.90 -22.28 8.64
CA MET A 74 8.89 -23.08 9.32
C MET A 74 8.75 -22.66 10.80
N THR A 75 7.57 -22.85 11.35
CA THR A 75 7.33 -22.65 12.80
C THR A 75 8.37 -23.45 13.59
N GLY A 76 9.12 -22.77 14.44
CA GLY A 76 10.21 -23.39 15.23
C GLY A 76 11.63 -23.13 14.72
N ASP A 77 11.80 -22.53 13.54
CA ASP A 77 13.08 -22.02 13.08
C ASP A 77 13.47 -20.76 13.88
N ASP A 78 14.75 -20.58 14.17
CA ASP A 78 15.29 -19.41 14.88
C ASP A 78 15.03 -18.08 14.14
N ASN A 79 14.74 -18.14 12.87
CA ASN A 79 14.42 -16.99 12.03
C ASN A 79 12.91 -16.75 11.84
N TYR A 80 12.03 -17.65 12.31
CA TYR A 80 10.59 -17.46 12.15
C TYR A 80 10.13 -16.17 12.82
N ALA A 81 9.47 -15.33 12.05
CA ALA A 81 8.89 -14.08 12.52
C ALA A 81 7.55 -13.82 11.82
N ARG A 82 6.62 -13.21 12.56
CA ARG A 82 5.36 -12.70 12.03
C ARG A 82 5.07 -11.31 12.61
N PRO A 83 4.41 -10.42 11.86
CA PRO A 83 4.09 -9.07 12.33
C PRO A 83 3.24 -9.04 13.61
N TRP A 84 2.45 -10.09 13.84
CA TRP A 84 1.60 -10.22 15.04
C TRP A 84 2.29 -10.88 16.24
N ASN A 85 3.57 -11.21 16.15
CA ASN A 85 4.33 -11.69 17.29
C ASN A 85 4.36 -10.65 18.42
N ASN A 86 4.57 -11.12 19.63
CA ASN A 86 4.60 -10.23 20.80
C ASN A 86 5.81 -9.29 20.80
N LEU A 87 5.60 -8.04 20.40
CA LEU A 87 6.66 -7.02 20.33
C LEU A 87 7.22 -6.58 21.69
N LYS A 88 6.61 -7.00 22.82
CA LYS A 88 7.15 -6.80 24.16
C LYS A 88 8.20 -7.85 24.52
N ASP A 89 8.18 -9.00 23.85
CA ASP A 89 9.21 -10.01 23.94
C ASP A 89 10.43 -9.57 23.10
N GLN A 90 11.58 -9.44 23.75
CA GLN A 90 12.79 -8.91 23.10
C GLN A 90 13.31 -9.81 21.97
N GLU A 91 13.19 -11.12 22.13
CA GLU A 91 13.65 -12.08 21.13
C GLU A 91 12.74 -12.06 19.89
N GLN A 92 11.42 -12.12 20.08
CA GLN A 92 10.44 -12.03 19.00
C GLN A 92 10.55 -10.68 18.27
N ARG A 93 10.71 -9.58 19.01
CA ARG A 93 10.95 -8.25 18.44
C ARG A 93 12.25 -8.22 17.61
N ALA A 94 13.32 -8.81 18.10
CA ALA A 94 14.60 -8.86 17.36
C ALA A 94 14.50 -9.71 16.08
N ARG A 95 13.74 -10.81 16.11
CA ARG A 95 13.47 -11.63 14.91
C ARG A 95 12.66 -10.83 13.87
N LEU A 96 11.58 -10.19 14.31
CA LEU A 96 10.78 -9.33 13.43
C LEU A 96 11.62 -8.21 12.83
N LEU A 97 12.44 -7.54 13.63
CA LEU A 97 13.30 -6.45 13.17
C LEU A 97 14.26 -6.91 12.08
N ARG A 98 14.94 -8.07 12.28
CA ARG A 98 15.84 -8.64 11.26
C ARG A 98 15.09 -8.93 9.95
N LYS A 99 13.89 -9.53 10.04
CA LYS A 99 13.06 -9.84 8.86
C LYS A 99 12.64 -8.57 8.12
N VAL A 100 12.15 -7.57 8.84
CA VAL A 100 11.76 -6.26 8.29
C VAL A 100 12.95 -5.54 7.68
N GLU A 101 14.13 -5.56 8.30
CA GLU A 101 15.35 -4.97 7.75
C GLU A 101 15.78 -5.67 6.45
N GLN A 102 15.78 -7.00 6.43
CA GLN A 102 16.14 -7.79 5.24
C GLN A 102 15.21 -7.49 4.07
N ILE A 103 13.89 -7.57 4.27
CA ILE A 103 12.91 -7.27 3.21
C ILE A 103 13.07 -5.83 2.73
N THR A 104 13.28 -4.89 3.66
CA THR A 104 13.51 -3.48 3.31
C THR A 104 14.74 -3.31 2.43
N ASP A 105 15.84 -3.93 2.79
CA ASP A 105 17.09 -3.84 2.02
C ASP A 105 16.90 -4.37 0.60
N ASP A 106 16.21 -5.49 0.46
CA ASP A 106 15.93 -6.07 -0.85
C ASP A 106 14.97 -5.19 -1.68
N ILE A 107 13.95 -4.58 -1.06
CA ILE A 107 13.11 -3.57 -1.73
C ILE A 107 13.96 -2.38 -2.19
N LEU A 108 14.84 -1.87 -1.33
CA LEU A 108 15.68 -0.71 -1.67
C LEU A 108 16.67 -1.03 -2.79
N VAL A 109 17.24 -2.23 -2.80
CA VAL A 109 18.15 -2.71 -3.85
C VAL A 109 17.39 -2.92 -5.17
N ARG A 110 16.27 -3.62 -5.12
CA ARG A 110 15.44 -3.93 -6.30
C ARG A 110 14.99 -2.66 -7.00
N ASN A 111 14.55 -1.66 -6.25
CA ASN A 111 13.95 -0.43 -6.76
C ASN A 111 14.94 0.75 -6.78
N LYS A 112 16.24 0.51 -6.75
CA LYS A 112 17.28 1.56 -6.60
C LYS A 112 17.17 2.69 -7.63
N GLU A 113 16.83 2.38 -8.89
CA GLU A 113 16.72 3.41 -9.93
C GLU A 113 15.47 4.29 -9.72
N SER A 114 14.36 3.72 -9.27
CA SER A 114 13.15 4.45 -8.87
C SER A 114 13.46 5.41 -7.72
N PHE A 115 14.12 4.93 -6.67
CA PHE A 115 14.49 5.76 -5.52
C PHE A 115 15.52 6.82 -5.86
N LYS A 116 16.46 6.53 -6.77
CA LYS A 116 17.40 7.52 -7.29
C LYS A 116 16.69 8.65 -8.03
N GLN A 117 15.68 8.33 -8.85
CA GLN A 117 14.88 9.36 -9.53
C GLN A 117 14.06 10.18 -8.51
N LEU A 118 13.46 9.53 -7.52
CA LEU A 118 12.72 10.20 -6.46
C LEU A 118 13.63 11.14 -5.65
N ARG A 119 14.77 10.63 -5.16
CA ARG A 119 15.75 11.43 -4.41
C ARG A 119 16.25 12.66 -5.19
N ARG A 120 16.46 12.52 -6.50
CA ARG A 120 16.88 13.64 -7.35
C ARG A 120 15.87 14.78 -7.37
N LEU A 121 14.59 14.53 -7.15
CA LEU A 121 13.58 15.58 -7.07
C LEU A 121 13.88 16.56 -5.92
N SER A 122 14.35 16.05 -4.77
CA SER A 122 14.70 16.88 -3.62
C SER A 122 16.14 17.40 -3.67
N SER A 123 17.13 16.55 -4.06
CA SER A 123 18.55 16.91 -4.01
C SER A 123 18.99 17.82 -5.15
N ASP A 124 18.63 17.49 -6.38
CA ASP A 124 19.15 18.13 -7.59
C ASP A 124 18.27 19.30 -8.07
N LYS A 125 17.08 19.45 -7.48
CA LYS A 125 16.07 20.46 -7.86
C LYS A 125 15.83 20.53 -9.38
N PRO A 126 15.50 19.40 -10.03
CA PRO A 126 15.43 19.31 -11.49
C PRO A 126 14.21 20.02 -12.07
N ILE A 127 13.23 20.33 -11.21
CA ILE A 127 12.05 21.12 -11.60
C ILE A 127 12.45 22.58 -11.62
N THR A 128 12.33 23.22 -12.78
CA THR A 128 12.73 24.61 -12.96
C THR A 128 11.65 25.39 -13.71
N LEU A 129 11.49 26.66 -13.40
CA LEU A 129 10.46 27.53 -13.96
C LEU A 129 11.08 28.82 -14.52
N PRO A 130 10.54 29.39 -15.60
CA PRO A 130 10.95 30.74 -16.02
C PRO A 130 10.61 31.75 -14.92
N PRO A 131 11.38 32.81 -14.72
CA PRO A 131 10.97 33.91 -13.85
C PRO A 131 9.77 34.65 -14.45
N SER A 132 9.08 35.47 -13.64
CA SER A 132 8.02 36.34 -14.11
C SER A 132 8.58 37.62 -14.67
N THR A 133 8.01 38.14 -15.75
CA THR A 133 8.21 39.52 -16.19
C THR A 133 7.48 40.50 -15.27
N ALA A 134 7.76 41.79 -15.38
CA ALA A 134 7.05 42.85 -14.66
C ALA A 134 5.52 42.85 -14.98
N TYR A 135 5.14 42.32 -16.14
CA TYR A 135 3.73 42.24 -16.58
C TYR A 135 3.05 40.91 -16.24
N GLY A 136 3.70 40.05 -15.45
CA GLY A 136 3.10 38.76 -15.06
C GLY A 136 3.10 37.67 -16.16
N PHE A 137 4.05 37.74 -17.08
CA PHE A 137 4.24 36.68 -18.11
C PHE A 137 5.53 35.88 -17.84
N PRO A 138 5.58 34.57 -18.24
CA PRO A 138 6.80 33.78 -18.10
C PRO A 138 7.93 34.31 -19.02
N ALA A 139 9.06 34.68 -18.41
CA ALA A 139 10.25 35.18 -19.12
C ALA A 139 11.10 34.01 -19.63
N ARG A 140 10.70 33.42 -20.76
CA ARG A 140 11.28 32.17 -21.30
C ARG A 140 12.75 32.27 -21.66
N ASN A 141 13.26 33.49 -21.97
CA ASN A 141 14.64 33.73 -22.39
C ASN A 141 15.58 34.05 -21.22
N GLN A 142 15.09 33.98 -19.98
CA GLN A 142 15.89 34.21 -18.78
C GLN A 142 16.27 32.89 -18.09
N LYS A 143 17.30 32.95 -17.24
CA LYS A 143 17.72 31.80 -16.43
C LYS A 143 16.55 31.27 -15.59
N ARG A 144 16.28 29.96 -15.72
CA ARG A 144 15.20 29.33 -15.00
C ARG A 144 15.49 29.28 -13.50
N LEU A 145 14.45 29.39 -12.71
CA LEU A 145 14.48 29.30 -11.25
C LEU A 145 14.24 27.86 -10.82
N PRO A 146 15.07 27.29 -9.92
CA PRO A 146 14.82 25.96 -9.37
C PRO A 146 13.62 26.02 -8.42
N VAL A 147 12.82 24.94 -8.42
CA VAL A 147 11.72 24.73 -7.47
C VAL A 147 12.19 23.74 -6.41
N GLU A 148 12.06 24.08 -5.14
CA GLU A 148 12.36 23.19 -4.03
C GLU A 148 11.29 22.08 -3.97
N THR A 149 11.71 20.82 -3.91
CA THR A 149 10.79 19.69 -3.73
C THR A 149 11.07 19.03 -2.39
N ARG A 150 10.06 18.92 -1.54
CA ARG A 150 10.08 18.20 -0.27
C ARG A 150 9.24 16.97 -0.41
N ILE A 151 9.79 15.80 -0.03
CA ILE A 151 9.13 14.53 -0.16
C ILE A 151 8.80 14.04 1.24
N HIS A 152 7.52 13.85 1.53
CA HIS A 152 7.02 13.37 2.80
C HIS A 152 6.44 11.98 2.65
N TYR A 153 6.65 11.13 3.64
CA TYR A 153 6.13 9.77 3.66
C TYR A 153 5.16 9.61 4.85
N MET A 154 3.93 9.19 4.55
CA MET A 154 2.96 8.68 5.51
C MET A 154 2.79 7.18 5.30
N VAL A 155 2.57 6.41 6.36
CA VAL A 155 2.38 4.96 6.24
C VAL A 155 0.94 4.58 5.93
N GLY A 156 0.78 3.45 5.22
CA GLY A 156 -0.46 2.71 5.03
C GLY A 156 -0.44 1.39 5.78
N ASN A 157 -1.22 0.40 5.29
CA ASN A 157 -1.29 -0.92 5.91
C ASN A 157 -0.22 -1.91 5.40
N HIS A 158 0.48 -1.63 4.30
CA HIS A 158 1.56 -2.49 3.83
C HIS A 158 2.94 -2.09 4.36
N ASP A 159 3.08 -0.88 4.88
CA ASP A 159 4.33 -0.29 5.35
C ASP A 159 4.24 0.30 6.77
N TRP A 160 3.25 -0.12 7.55
CA TRP A 160 2.98 0.34 8.90
C TRP A 160 4.15 0.12 9.88
N PHE A 161 5.06 -0.78 9.58
CA PHE A 161 6.27 -1.03 10.38
C PHE A 161 7.08 0.24 10.65
N TRP A 162 7.01 1.22 9.74
CA TRP A 162 7.71 2.49 9.90
C TRP A 162 7.07 3.42 10.92
N HIS A 163 5.87 3.11 11.38
CA HIS A 163 5.22 3.82 12.50
C HIS A 163 5.68 3.29 13.86
N ILE A 164 6.17 2.04 13.95
CA ILE A 164 6.59 1.43 15.21
C ILE A 164 7.71 2.26 15.86
N PRO A 165 7.55 2.70 17.14
CA PRO A 165 8.57 3.46 17.83
C PRO A 165 9.76 2.58 18.26
N GLY A 166 10.92 3.21 18.46
CA GLY A 166 12.12 2.58 18.98
C GLY A 166 13.37 2.89 18.16
N ALA A 167 14.53 2.89 18.81
CA ALA A 167 15.82 3.18 18.21
C ALA A 167 16.26 2.13 17.17
N ASP A 168 15.80 0.90 17.33
CA ASP A 168 16.00 -0.21 16.44
C ASP A 168 15.35 0.07 15.05
N PHE A 169 14.07 0.45 15.02
CA PHE A 169 13.37 0.85 13.80
C PHE A 169 13.88 2.19 13.24
N GLU A 170 14.39 3.08 14.10
CA GLU A 170 14.97 4.35 13.65
C GLU A 170 16.14 4.15 12.68
N THR A 171 16.96 3.13 12.91
CA THR A 171 18.10 2.82 12.02
C THR A 171 17.63 2.49 10.61
N ILE A 172 16.58 1.67 10.48
CA ILE A 172 16.00 1.32 9.18
C ILE A 172 15.34 2.55 8.53
N ARG A 173 14.54 3.31 9.29
CA ARG A 173 13.92 4.55 8.79
C ARG A 173 14.95 5.55 8.29
N ARG A 174 16.09 5.69 8.95
CA ARG A 174 17.20 6.56 8.52
C ARG A 174 17.75 6.13 7.16
N LYS A 175 17.87 4.82 6.92
CA LYS A 175 18.26 4.25 5.63
C LYS A 175 17.25 4.62 4.54
N ILE A 176 15.95 4.47 4.82
CA ILE A 176 14.86 4.83 3.90
C ILE A 176 14.88 6.33 3.58
N VAL A 177 14.94 7.19 4.61
CA VAL A 177 15.01 8.66 4.47
C VAL A 177 16.17 9.06 3.54
N THR A 178 17.35 8.49 3.77
CA THR A 178 18.55 8.81 2.97
C THR A 178 18.43 8.32 1.53
N THR A 179 17.93 7.10 1.33
CA THR A 179 17.82 6.47 0.01
C THR A 179 16.80 7.18 -0.87
N MET A 180 15.64 7.53 -0.31
CA MET A 180 14.55 8.16 -1.04
C MET A 180 14.63 9.68 -1.07
N GLY A 181 15.48 10.30 -0.23
CA GLY A 181 15.60 11.76 -0.11
C GLY A 181 14.39 12.41 0.55
N LEU A 182 13.86 11.77 1.59
CA LEU A 182 12.68 12.22 2.31
C LEU A 182 12.98 13.43 3.22
N ALA A 183 11.96 14.23 3.44
CA ALA A 183 11.96 15.31 4.42
C ALA A 183 11.52 14.85 5.82
N ASN A 184 11.14 13.59 5.98
CA ASN A 184 10.77 13.00 7.26
C ASN A 184 11.98 12.97 8.20
N PRO A 185 11.79 13.25 9.51
CA PRO A 185 12.77 12.84 10.51
C PRO A 185 12.84 11.30 10.59
N PRO A 186 13.93 10.71 11.11
CA PRO A 186 14.05 9.24 11.22
C PRO A 186 13.21 8.64 12.37
N GLY A 187 12.41 9.44 13.07
CA GLY A 187 11.40 8.98 14.02
C GLY A 187 10.27 8.20 13.33
N PRO A 188 9.22 7.78 14.06
CA PRO A 188 8.06 7.13 13.46
C PRO A 188 7.50 7.92 12.30
N PHE A 189 7.23 7.25 11.16
CA PHE A 189 6.56 7.91 10.05
C PHE A 189 5.07 8.04 10.37
N PRO A 190 4.47 9.19 10.07
CA PRO A 190 3.09 9.44 10.45
C PRO A 190 2.10 8.59 9.65
N HIS A 191 1.00 8.15 10.28
CA HIS A 191 -0.19 7.64 9.61
C HIS A 191 -1.34 8.66 9.64
N ASP A 192 -1.30 9.60 10.59
CA ASP A 192 -2.22 10.74 10.65
C ASP A 192 -1.46 12.04 10.36
N PRO A 193 -2.04 12.97 9.58
CA PRO A 193 -1.40 14.26 9.30
C PRO A 193 -1.00 15.05 10.55
N LEU A 194 -1.72 14.87 11.67
CA LEU A 194 -1.45 15.57 12.92
C LEU A 194 -0.15 15.15 13.60
N GLU A 195 0.39 13.98 13.24
CA GLU A 195 1.67 13.47 13.76
C GLU A 195 2.88 14.14 13.12
N SER A 196 2.68 14.92 12.06
CA SER A 196 3.75 15.65 11.37
C SER A 196 3.38 17.12 11.16
N GLN A 197 4.13 18.03 11.79
CA GLN A 197 3.92 19.48 11.59
C GLN A 197 4.13 19.89 10.13
N ALA A 198 5.09 19.28 9.43
CA ALA A 198 5.38 19.62 8.04
C ALA A 198 4.23 19.23 7.11
N ILE A 199 3.69 18.01 7.26
CA ILE A 199 2.55 17.50 6.48
C ILE A 199 1.28 18.28 6.83
N SER A 200 0.99 18.47 8.13
CA SER A 200 -0.16 19.28 8.58
C SER A 200 -0.13 20.69 8.00
N ARG A 201 1.06 21.31 7.91
CA ARG A 201 1.22 22.62 7.29
C ARG A 201 0.94 22.58 5.80
N ALA A 202 1.56 21.63 5.07
CA ALA A 202 1.36 21.48 3.63
C ALA A 202 -0.13 21.26 3.30
N PHE A 203 -0.83 20.43 4.06
CA PHE A 203 -2.26 20.18 3.86
C PHE A 203 -3.11 21.41 4.16
N ARG A 204 -2.86 22.10 5.27
CA ARG A 204 -3.57 23.33 5.64
C ARG A 204 -3.40 24.44 4.62
N ASP A 205 -2.17 24.65 4.12
CA ASP A 205 -1.86 25.70 3.15
C ASP A 205 -2.61 25.50 1.82
N HIS A 206 -2.99 24.24 1.53
CA HIS A 206 -3.76 23.87 0.33
C HIS A 206 -5.23 23.53 0.62
N ARG A 207 -5.67 23.61 1.88
CA ARG A 207 -7.02 23.22 2.34
C ARG A 207 -7.36 21.78 1.95
N VAL A 208 -6.40 20.89 2.07
CA VAL A 208 -6.53 19.44 1.84
C VAL A 208 -6.48 18.72 3.18
N PHE A 209 -7.22 17.65 3.29
CA PHE A 209 -7.03 16.60 4.28
C PHE A 209 -6.75 15.30 3.54
N ALA A 210 -5.70 14.58 3.94
CA ALA A 210 -5.38 13.30 3.33
C ALA A 210 -4.88 12.31 4.37
N ARG A 211 -5.26 11.04 4.21
CA ARG A 211 -4.71 9.88 4.91
C ARG A 211 -4.81 8.65 4.01
N HIS A 212 -4.07 7.59 4.31
CA HIS A 212 -4.11 6.39 3.47
C HIS A 212 -5.53 5.84 3.36
N GLY A 213 -6.25 5.67 4.46
CA GLY A 213 -7.67 5.28 4.46
C GLY A 213 -7.93 3.89 5.02
N ASP A 214 -6.91 3.09 5.24
CA ASP A 214 -6.97 1.75 5.83
C ASP A 214 -7.64 1.69 7.21
N ILE A 215 -7.61 2.77 7.98
CA ILE A 215 -8.29 2.87 9.28
C ILE A 215 -9.82 2.66 9.20
N TYR A 216 -10.39 2.76 8.01
CA TYR A 216 -11.82 2.53 7.77
C TYR A 216 -12.12 1.11 7.28
N ASP A 217 -11.08 0.29 7.15
CA ASP A 217 -11.17 -1.10 6.71
C ASP A 217 -10.77 -2.04 7.87
N SER A 218 -11.76 -2.71 8.45
CA SER A 218 -11.57 -3.63 9.60
C SER A 218 -10.67 -4.83 9.31
N PHE A 219 -10.41 -5.15 8.03
CA PHE A 219 -9.43 -6.17 7.65
C PHE A 219 -8.00 -5.65 7.70
N ASN A 220 -7.79 -4.38 7.39
CA ASN A 220 -6.48 -3.77 7.20
C ASN A 220 -6.04 -2.83 8.33
N TYR A 221 -6.87 -2.71 9.37
CA TYR A 221 -6.55 -1.89 10.55
C TYR A 221 -7.02 -2.56 11.84
N ASP A 222 -6.08 -2.76 12.77
CA ASP A 222 -6.38 -3.30 14.10
C ASP A 222 -6.93 -2.19 15.01
N PRO A 223 -8.04 -2.43 15.76
CA PRO A 223 -8.62 -1.43 16.67
C PRO A 223 -7.67 -0.96 17.80
N ARG A 224 -6.63 -1.74 18.11
CA ARG A 224 -5.61 -1.36 19.10
C ARG A 224 -4.70 -0.23 18.62
N GLY A 225 -4.63 0.00 17.31
CA GLY A 225 -3.87 1.10 16.71
C GLY A 225 -2.93 0.67 15.59
N ARG A 226 -2.21 1.65 15.03
CA ARG A 226 -1.34 1.46 13.85
C ARG A 226 -0.14 0.52 14.07
N ASP A 227 0.32 0.37 15.30
CA ASP A 227 1.49 -0.45 15.64
C ASP A 227 1.17 -1.96 15.76
N TYR A 228 -0.02 -2.37 15.36
CA TYR A 228 -0.50 -3.75 15.44
C TYR A 228 -0.82 -4.29 14.05
N ALA A 229 -0.47 -5.57 13.86
CA ALA A 229 -0.84 -6.29 12.65
C ALA A 229 -2.35 -6.49 12.56
N SER A 230 -2.85 -6.48 11.35
CA SER A 230 -4.26 -6.67 11.00
C SER A 230 -4.53 -8.07 10.43
N LEU A 231 -5.79 -8.45 10.29
CA LEU A 231 -6.18 -9.68 9.56
C LEU A 231 -5.69 -9.65 8.10
N GLY A 232 -5.66 -8.46 7.49
CA GLY A 232 -5.14 -8.27 6.14
C GLY A 232 -3.67 -8.66 6.00
N ASP A 233 -2.84 -8.38 7.04
CA ASP A 233 -1.45 -8.84 7.05
C ASP A 233 -1.37 -10.37 7.02
N ALA A 234 -2.16 -11.06 7.84
CA ALA A 234 -2.18 -12.53 7.88
C ALA A 234 -2.65 -13.13 6.56
N ILE A 235 -3.72 -12.59 5.96
CA ILE A 235 -4.20 -13.02 4.65
C ILE A 235 -3.10 -12.87 3.59
N VAL A 236 -2.40 -11.73 3.57
CA VAL A 236 -1.36 -11.49 2.56
C VAL A 236 -0.14 -12.38 2.80
N ILE A 237 0.35 -12.44 4.02
CA ILE A 237 1.59 -13.15 4.35
C ILE A 237 1.37 -14.67 4.27
N ASP A 238 0.38 -15.22 4.96
CA ASP A 238 0.24 -16.66 5.11
C ASP A 238 -0.56 -17.30 3.97
N LEU A 239 -1.52 -16.60 3.37
CA LEU A 239 -2.33 -17.19 2.28
C LEU A 239 -1.85 -16.70 0.90
N ILE A 240 -1.83 -15.40 0.62
CA ILE A 240 -1.59 -14.87 -0.73
C ILE A 240 -0.14 -15.08 -1.17
N ASN A 241 0.84 -14.87 -0.29
CA ASN A 241 2.24 -15.16 -0.58
C ASN A 241 2.56 -16.65 -0.33
N GLY A 242 1.97 -17.24 0.72
CA GLY A 242 2.23 -18.62 1.12
C GLY A 242 1.76 -19.66 0.10
N PHE A 243 0.62 -19.42 -0.56
CA PHE A 243 0.07 -20.36 -1.53
C PHE A 243 0.99 -20.57 -2.76
N PRO A 244 1.42 -19.55 -3.52
CA PRO A 244 2.35 -19.75 -4.64
C PRO A 244 3.67 -20.39 -4.19
N PHE A 245 4.17 -20.02 -3.03
CA PHE A 245 5.38 -20.60 -2.45
C PHE A 245 5.21 -22.11 -2.20
N LYS A 246 4.08 -22.55 -1.58
CA LYS A 246 3.78 -23.97 -1.36
C LYS A 246 3.62 -24.72 -2.66
N VAL A 247 2.89 -24.18 -3.65
CA VAL A 247 2.75 -24.78 -4.98
C VAL A 247 4.11 -24.99 -5.65
N ARG A 248 4.97 -23.96 -5.67
CA ARG A 248 6.33 -24.10 -6.22
C ARG A 248 7.13 -25.19 -5.52
N ARG A 249 7.08 -25.23 -4.19
CA ARG A 249 7.85 -26.19 -3.40
C ARG A 249 7.38 -27.62 -3.61
N GLN A 250 6.07 -27.84 -3.78
CA GLN A 250 5.47 -29.19 -3.86
C GLN A 250 5.31 -29.68 -5.30
N MET A 251 5.11 -28.79 -6.28
CA MET A 251 4.64 -29.15 -7.62
C MET A 251 5.48 -28.51 -8.76
N SER A 252 6.70 -28.00 -8.50
CA SER A 252 7.51 -27.34 -9.55
C SER A 252 7.89 -28.27 -10.71
N GLY A 253 7.87 -29.61 -10.50
CA GLY A 253 8.10 -30.59 -11.55
C GLY A 253 6.87 -30.99 -12.36
N ASP A 254 5.69 -30.65 -11.88
CA ASP A 254 4.40 -31.07 -12.45
C ASP A 254 3.64 -29.94 -13.17
N LEU A 255 4.10 -28.70 -13.02
CA LEU A 255 3.47 -27.49 -13.54
C LEU A 255 4.37 -26.74 -14.50
N PRO A 256 3.82 -26.13 -15.59
CA PRO A 256 4.59 -25.27 -16.48
C PRO A 256 5.20 -24.06 -15.75
N ALA A 257 6.41 -23.67 -16.14
CA ALA A 257 7.08 -22.51 -15.54
C ALA A 257 6.27 -21.20 -15.71
N GLU A 258 5.60 -21.05 -16.85
CA GLU A 258 4.73 -19.91 -17.16
C GLU A 258 3.53 -19.88 -16.23
N PHE A 259 2.91 -21.03 -15.92
CA PHE A 259 1.84 -21.11 -14.93
C PHE A 259 2.31 -20.62 -13.56
N LEU A 260 3.48 -21.11 -13.11
CA LEU A 260 4.06 -20.72 -11.83
C LEU A 260 4.38 -19.22 -11.77
N ASN A 261 4.85 -18.64 -12.87
CA ASN A 261 5.13 -17.20 -12.96
C ASN A 261 3.85 -16.37 -12.94
N ASP A 262 2.80 -16.82 -13.65
CA ASP A 262 1.50 -16.16 -13.59
C ASP A 262 0.87 -16.33 -12.20
N LEU A 263 1.08 -17.44 -11.52
CA LEU A 263 0.55 -17.68 -10.18
C LEU A 263 1.03 -16.63 -9.15
N ASP A 264 2.24 -16.10 -9.31
CA ASP A 264 2.76 -15.03 -8.45
C ASP A 264 1.95 -13.73 -8.58
N GLN A 265 1.19 -13.56 -9.68
CA GLN A 265 0.30 -12.40 -9.87
C GLN A 265 -0.94 -12.41 -8.96
N ILE A 266 -1.17 -13.48 -8.18
CA ILE A 266 -2.27 -13.57 -7.21
C ILE A 266 -2.29 -12.36 -6.25
N GLY A 267 -1.12 -11.82 -5.91
CA GLY A 267 -1.00 -10.61 -5.11
C GLY A 267 -1.64 -9.36 -5.73
N ASN A 268 -1.93 -9.35 -7.04
CA ASN A 268 -2.59 -8.26 -7.74
C ASN A 268 -4.10 -8.47 -7.94
N VAL A 269 -4.65 -9.63 -7.56
CA VAL A 269 -6.09 -9.92 -7.65
C VAL A 269 -6.87 -9.01 -6.70
N ARG A 270 -7.92 -8.37 -7.22
CA ARG A 270 -8.82 -7.51 -6.44
C ARG A 270 -10.29 -7.82 -6.77
N PRO A 271 -11.18 -7.94 -5.78
CA PRO A 271 -10.88 -8.17 -4.36
C PRO A 271 -10.08 -9.46 -4.13
N ARG A 272 -9.25 -9.52 -3.08
CA ARG A 272 -8.38 -10.69 -2.78
C ARG A 272 -9.16 -12.00 -2.61
N LEU A 273 -10.40 -11.91 -2.14
CA LEU A 273 -11.31 -13.05 -1.97
C LEU A 273 -11.72 -13.72 -3.30
N LEU A 274 -11.42 -13.09 -4.46
CA LEU A 274 -11.56 -13.71 -5.78
C LEU A 274 -10.38 -14.59 -6.19
N SER A 275 -9.35 -14.71 -5.37
CA SER A 275 -8.16 -15.52 -5.69
C SER A 275 -8.49 -16.96 -6.12
N PRO A 276 -9.46 -17.68 -5.52
CA PRO A 276 -9.82 -19.03 -5.98
C PRO A 276 -10.33 -19.08 -7.43
N ILE A 277 -11.11 -18.07 -7.85
CA ILE A 277 -11.61 -17.97 -9.23
C ILE A 277 -10.46 -17.72 -10.19
N TRP A 278 -9.57 -16.82 -9.79
CA TRP A 278 -8.40 -16.49 -10.58
C TRP A 278 -7.47 -17.71 -10.74
N ILE A 279 -7.24 -18.49 -9.65
CA ILE A 279 -6.52 -19.76 -9.70
C ILE A 279 -7.19 -20.72 -10.70
N GLN A 280 -8.52 -20.87 -10.63
CA GLN A 280 -9.26 -21.71 -11.56
C GLN A 280 -9.06 -21.25 -13.01
N SER A 281 -9.15 -19.94 -13.26
CA SER A 281 -8.91 -19.37 -14.58
C SER A 281 -7.50 -19.66 -15.13
N LEU A 282 -6.48 -19.71 -14.24
CA LEU A 282 -5.14 -20.11 -14.63
C LEU A 282 -5.05 -21.60 -14.96
N LEU A 283 -5.64 -22.46 -14.13
CA LEU A 283 -5.68 -23.90 -14.38
C LEU A 283 -6.31 -24.21 -15.75
N ASP A 284 -7.40 -23.54 -16.08
CA ASP A 284 -8.09 -23.67 -17.38
C ASP A 284 -7.26 -23.11 -18.54
N ARG A 285 -6.63 -21.93 -18.38
CA ARG A 285 -5.79 -21.27 -19.39
C ARG A 285 -4.60 -22.13 -19.81
N TYR A 286 -3.96 -22.78 -18.85
CA TYR A 286 -2.78 -23.61 -19.06
C TYR A 286 -3.14 -25.09 -19.33
N GLU A 287 -4.44 -25.41 -19.49
CA GLU A 287 -4.94 -26.75 -19.76
C GLU A 287 -4.38 -27.81 -18.78
N ILE A 288 -4.26 -27.43 -17.50
CA ILE A 288 -3.73 -28.31 -16.45
C ILE A 288 -4.66 -29.52 -16.30
N ASP A 289 -4.08 -30.71 -16.31
CA ASP A 289 -4.86 -31.95 -16.17
C ASP A 289 -5.59 -32.02 -14.83
N LYS A 290 -6.70 -32.81 -14.79
CA LYS A 290 -7.58 -32.87 -13.62
C LYS A 290 -6.88 -33.32 -12.33
N PRO A 291 -6.03 -34.37 -12.31
CA PRO A 291 -5.30 -34.75 -11.10
C PRO A 291 -4.41 -33.63 -10.56
N THR A 292 -3.62 -32.99 -11.41
CA THR A 292 -2.74 -31.88 -11.05
C THR A 292 -3.54 -30.66 -10.56
N ALA A 293 -4.66 -30.34 -11.23
CA ALA A 293 -5.55 -29.26 -10.80
C ALA A 293 -6.21 -29.53 -9.43
N VAL A 294 -6.54 -30.76 -9.12
CA VAL A 294 -7.05 -31.16 -7.79
C VAL A 294 -5.98 -30.93 -6.73
N GLU A 295 -4.73 -31.25 -7.02
CA GLU A 295 -3.62 -31.05 -6.08
C GLU A 295 -3.35 -29.56 -5.81
N VAL A 296 -3.35 -28.71 -6.83
CA VAL A 296 -3.24 -27.25 -6.65
C VAL A 296 -4.35 -26.71 -5.75
N ARG A 297 -5.60 -27.17 -5.94
CA ARG A 297 -6.72 -26.77 -5.09
C ARG A 297 -6.56 -27.29 -3.65
N ARG A 298 -6.07 -28.51 -3.47
CA ARG A 298 -5.77 -29.07 -2.14
C ARG A 298 -4.79 -28.18 -1.36
N ILE A 299 -3.72 -27.72 -2.05
CA ILE A 299 -2.74 -26.81 -1.43
C ILE A 299 -3.39 -25.49 -1.02
N TRP A 300 -4.31 -24.95 -1.84
CA TRP A 300 -5.09 -23.75 -1.48
C TRP A 300 -5.96 -23.98 -0.23
N ASP A 301 -6.66 -25.10 -0.20
CA ASP A 301 -7.55 -25.45 0.91
C ASP A 301 -6.76 -25.63 2.21
N GLU A 302 -5.61 -26.29 2.15
CA GLU A 302 -4.71 -26.45 3.29
C GLU A 302 -4.17 -25.10 3.79
N ALA A 303 -3.70 -24.24 2.87
CA ALA A 303 -3.24 -22.91 3.25
C ALA A 303 -4.34 -22.06 3.89
N THR A 304 -5.57 -22.23 3.42
CA THR A 304 -6.76 -21.56 4.00
C THR A 304 -7.06 -22.10 5.40
N ASP A 305 -7.03 -23.42 5.60
CA ASP A 305 -7.29 -24.02 6.91
C ASP A 305 -6.20 -23.63 7.92
N GLU A 306 -4.94 -23.66 7.53
CA GLU A 306 -3.82 -23.21 8.37
C GLU A 306 -3.99 -21.75 8.81
N LEU A 307 -4.42 -20.85 7.90
CA LEU A 307 -4.68 -19.44 8.23
C LEU A 307 -5.82 -19.34 9.25
N LEU A 308 -6.97 -20.00 9.00
CA LEU A 308 -8.15 -19.94 9.88
C LEU A 308 -7.91 -20.59 11.25
N GLU A 309 -7.02 -21.58 11.31
CA GLU A 309 -6.64 -22.25 12.54
C GLU A 309 -5.52 -21.57 13.31
N SER A 310 -4.89 -20.54 12.74
CA SER A 310 -3.81 -19.81 13.41
C SER A 310 -4.28 -19.12 14.68
N ASP A 311 -3.46 -19.13 15.73
CA ASP A 311 -3.78 -18.50 17.01
C ASP A 311 -4.10 -17.00 16.81
N PHE A 312 -3.37 -16.32 15.92
CA PHE A 312 -3.59 -14.90 15.64
C PHE A 312 -5.01 -14.63 15.11
N VAL A 313 -5.48 -15.42 14.14
CA VAL A 313 -6.83 -15.25 13.57
C VAL A 313 -7.90 -15.59 14.61
N ARG A 314 -7.72 -16.67 15.37
CA ARG A 314 -8.65 -17.08 16.45
C ARG A 314 -8.73 -16.05 17.58
N GLU A 315 -7.63 -15.35 17.89
CA GLU A 315 -7.62 -14.26 18.89
C GLU A 315 -8.36 -13.00 18.40
N GLN A 316 -8.49 -12.81 17.10
CA GLN A 316 -9.25 -11.71 16.51
C GLN A 316 -10.76 -11.99 16.40
N ASP A 317 -11.14 -13.27 16.53
CA ASP A 317 -12.53 -13.70 16.53
C ASP A 317 -13.25 -13.18 17.78
N SER A 318 -14.39 -12.55 17.59
CA SER A 318 -15.17 -11.96 18.66
C SER A 318 -16.51 -12.66 18.83
N LEU A 319 -17.15 -12.48 19.97
CA LEU A 319 -18.52 -13.00 20.20
C LEU A 319 -19.59 -12.25 19.39
N ASN A 320 -19.19 -11.28 18.56
CA ASN A 320 -20.12 -10.54 17.73
C ASN A 320 -20.32 -11.28 16.40
N PRO A 321 -21.49 -11.87 16.15
CA PRO A 321 -21.73 -12.61 14.91
C PRO A 321 -21.59 -11.68 13.70
N PHE A 322 -20.90 -12.16 12.67
CA PHE A 322 -20.54 -11.41 11.46
C PHE A 322 -19.43 -10.35 11.64
N ASP A 323 -18.47 -10.61 12.50
CA ASP A 323 -17.23 -9.84 12.52
C ASP A 323 -16.33 -10.15 11.29
N ALA A 324 -15.16 -9.54 11.25
CA ALA A 324 -14.25 -9.70 10.11
C ALA A 324 -13.76 -11.15 9.94
N VAL A 325 -13.58 -11.89 11.05
CA VAL A 325 -13.15 -13.30 11.03
C VAL A 325 -14.26 -14.18 10.47
N ASP A 326 -15.50 -14.04 10.98
CA ASP A 326 -16.66 -14.76 10.47
C ASP A 326 -16.87 -14.57 8.96
N ILE A 327 -16.74 -13.33 8.48
CA ILE A 327 -16.91 -13.00 7.07
C ILE A 327 -15.79 -13.63 6.25
N MET A 328 -14.55 -13.57 6.73
CA MET A 328 -13.39 -14.19 6.10
C MET A 328 -13.59 -15.72 6.01
N GLU A 329 -13.90 -16.35 7.14
CA GLU A 329 -14.13 -17.79 7.23
C GLU A 329 -15.25 -18.25 6.29
N MET A 330 -16.39 -17.58 6.35
CA MET A 330 -17.53 -17.87 5.49
C MET A 330 -17.13 -17.72 4.01
N THR A 331 -16.43 -16.65 3.64
CA THR A 331 -16.01 -16.43 2.26
C THR A 331 -15.04 -17.48 1.76
N LEU A 332 -13.99 -17.77 2.53
CA LEU A 332 -12.99 -18.76 2.15
C LEU A 332 -13.58 -20.19 2.09
N LYS A 333 -14.49 -20.54 3.00
CA LYS A 333 -15.21 -21.83 2.96
C LYS A 333 -16.21 -21.90 1.80
N PHE A 334 -16.91 -20.81 1.48
CA PHE A 334 -17.85 -20.78 0.35
C PHE A 334 -17.15 -20.92 -0.99
N THR A 335 -15.94 -20.37 -1.16
CA THR A 335 -15.18 -20.51 -2.42
C THR A 335 -14.82 -21.98 -2.74
N ARG A 336 -14.82 -22.87 -1.75
CA ARG A 336 -14.62 -24.31 -1.95
C ARG A 336 -15.84 -25.01 -2.57
N LEU A 337 -17.03 -24.45 -2.40
CA LEU A 337 -18.30 -25.12 -2.73
C LEU A 337 -18.93 -24.64 -4.04
N LEU A 338 -18.44 -23.58 -4.66
CA LEU A 338 -19.21 -22.85 -5.68
C LEU A 338 -18.70 -23.04 -7.10
N SER A 339 -19.66 -23.22 -8.03
CA SER A 339 -19.46 -23.04 -9.47
C SER A 339 -19.42 -21.54 -9.84
N PHE A 340 -18.85 -21.23 -10.99
CA PHE A 340 -18.58 -19.87 -11.50
C PHE A 340 -19.79 -18.92 -11.42
N ASP A 341 -21.01 -19.40 -11.71
CA ASP A 341 -22.23 -18.58 -11.76
C ASP A 341 -22.69 -18.08 -10.37
N THR A 342 -22.37 -18.82 -9.32
CA THR A 342 -22.78 -18.50 -7.93
C THR A 342 -21.82 -17.48 -7.29
N ILE A 343 -20.60 -17.37 -7.80
CA ILE A 343 -19.54 -16.54 -7.23
C ILE A 343 -19.80 -15.04 -7.46
N THR A 344 -20.40 -14.66 -8.59
CA THR A 344 -20.70 -13.24 -8.87
C THR A 344 -21.68 -12.67 -7.83
N SER A 345 -22.69 -13.45 -7.43
CA SER A 345 -23.64 -13.05 -6.39
C SER A 345 -23.00 -13.01 -5.01
N LEU A 346 -22.07 -13.93 -4.72
CA LEU A 346 -21.29 -13.95 -3.49
C LEU A 346 -20.34 -12.74 -3.40
N VAL A 347 -19.62 -12.42 -4.47
CA VAL A 347 -18.77 -11.22 -4.53
C VAL A 347 -19.57 -9.96 -4.27
N THR A 348 -20.73 -9.82 -4.91
CA THR A 348 -21.62 -8.68 -4.70
C THR A 348 -22.10 -8.63 -3.24
N TRP A 349 -22.46 -9.80 -2.65
CA TRP A 349 -22.87 -9.88 -1.26
C TRP A 349 -21.72 -9.51 -0.29
N ILE A 350 -20.51 -10.02 -0.52
CA ILE A 350 -19.30 -9.70 0.27
C ILE A 350 -18.99 -8.23 0.18
N THR A 351 -18.95 -7.68 -1.04
CA THR A 351 -18.71 -6.24 -1.27
C THR A 351 -19.74 -5.41 -0.52
N ASN A 352 -21.01 -5.78 -0.59
CA ASN A 352 -22.09 -5.10 0.13
C ASN A 352 -21.97 -5.24 1.65
N LYS A 353 -21.50 -6.37 2.14
CA LYS A 353 -21.42 -6.66 3.58
C LYS A 353 -20.18 -6.01 4.21
N LEU A 354 -19.01 -6.13 3.56
CA LEU A 354 -17.73 -5.62 4.06
C LEU A 354 -17.65 -4.09 3.95
N TRP A 355 -18.13 -3.54 2.85
CA TRP A 355 -18.06 -2.10 2.59
C TRP A 355 -19.41 -1.40 2.61
N GLY A 356 -20.46 -2.08 3.11
CA GLY A 356 -21.81 -1.50 3.22
C GLY A 356 -22.46 -1.15 1.88
N GLY A 357 -22.05 -1.86 0.81
CA GLY A 357 -22.55 -1.63 -0.56
C GLY A 357 -21.95 -0.40 -1.25
N ASP A 358 -21.22 0.41 -0.52
CA ASP A 358 -20.59 1.63 -1.02
C ASP A 358 -19.09 1.60 -0.69
N ILE A 359 -18.26 1.37 -1.71
CA ILE A 359 -16.79 1.39 -1.58
C ILE A 359 -16.31 2.83 -1.33
N SER A 360 -17.21 3.79 -1.47
CA SER A 360 -16.91 5.20 -1.34
C SER A 360 -16.49 5.59 0.08
N PHE A 361 -15.33 6.23 0.19
CA PHE A 361 -14.89 6.85 1.43
C PHE A 361 -15.55 8.21 1.73
N SER A 362 -16.49 8.65 0.88
CA SER A 362 -17.22 9.92 1.07
C SER A 362 -17.90 10.01 2.44
N LYS A 363 -18.51 8.93 2.92
CA LYS A 363 -19.12 8.85 4.25
C LYS A 363 -18.14 9.09 5.40
N TYR A 364 -16.89 8.66 5.25
CA TYR A 364 -15.84 8.87 6.26
C TYR A 364 -15.28 10.29 6.19
N ALA A 365 -15.19 10.87 4.99
CA ALA A 365 -14.81 12.27 4.82
C ALA A 365 -15.72 13.21 5.60
N LEU A 366 -17.04 12.95 5.62
CA LEU A 366 -18.01 13.71 6.41
C LEU A 366 -17.80 13.61 7.92
N GLN A 367 -17.13 12.55 8.39
CA GLN A 367 -16.86 12.33 9.81
C GLN A 367 -15.54 13.00 10.26
N GLU A 368 -14.68 13.35 9.34
CA GLU A 368 -13.39 13.97 9.64
C GLU A 368 -13.55 15.33 10.31
N ASN A 369 -12.71 15.60 11.31
CA ASN A 369 -12.71 16.88 12.01
C ASN A 369 -12.43 18.05 11.06
N SER A 370 -11.61 17.83 10.04
CA SER A 370 -11.29 18.83 9.01
C SER A 370 -12.52 19.20 8.16
N PHE A 371 -13.46 18.27 7.95
CA PHE A 371 -14.74 18.54 7.31
C PHE A 371 -15.67 19.33 8.27
N LYS A 372 -15.90 18.81 9.47
CA LYS A 372 -16.78 19.41 10.49
C LYS A 372 -16.38 20.85 10.81
N ASN A 373 -15.06 21.11 10.88
CA ASN A 373 -14.51 22.43 11.19
C ASN A 373 -14.26 23.29 9.93
N ARG A 374 -14.62 22.81 8.75
CA ARG A 374 -14.44 23.50 7.45
C ARG A 374 -13.01 23.96 7.19
N THR A 375 -12.02 23.21 7.67
CA THR A 375 -10.59 23.52 7.50
C THR A 375 -10.02 22.95 6.20
N ALA A 376 -10.66 21.94 5.60
CA ALA A 376 -10.30 21.36 4.31
C ALA A 376 -11.45 21.46 3.32
N ASN A 377 -11.11 21.61 2.04
CA ASN A 377 -12.05 21.61 0.91
C ASN A 377 -11.95 20.30 0.10
N TYR A 378 -10.80 19.60 0.22
CA TYR A 378 -10.51 18.38 -0.51
C TYR A 378 -10.11 17.30 0.48
N PHE A 379 -10.67 16.10 0.27
CA PHE A 379 -10.39 14.90 1.06
C PHE A 379 -9.81 13.84 0.12
N VAL A 380 -8.63 13.31 0.45
CA VAL A 380 -7.90 12.36 -0.41
C VAL A 380 -7.60 11.11 0.39
N TYR A 381 -7.98 9.98 -0.17
CA TYR A 381 -7.72 8.65 0.38
C TYR A 381 -7.07 7.78 -0.70
N GLY A 382 -6.17 6.88 -0.29
CA GLY A 382 -5.64 5.77 -1.07
C GLY A 382 -6.35 4.46 -0.73
N HIS A 383 -5.61 3.36 -0.62
CA HIS A 383 -6.00 2.06 -0.09
C HIS A 383 -6.94 1.23 -0.98
N THR A 384 -7.99 1.82 -1.54
CA THR A 384 -9.01 1.05 -2.28
C THR A 384 -8.55 0.60 -3.67
N HIS A 385 -7.50 1.20 -4.22
CA HIS A 385 -7.07 1.04 -5.62
C HIS A 385 -8.19 1.35 -6.63
N HIS A 386 -9.21 2.08 -6.19
CA HIS A 386 -10.34 2.47 -7.02
C HIS A 386 -10.38 3.99 -7.16
N TYR A 387 -10.47 4.47 -8.41
CA TYR A 387 -10.62 5.91 -8.65
C TYR A 387 -12.08 6.33 -8.39
N GLU A 388 -12.23 7.28 -7.49
CA GLU A 388 -13.51 7.93 -7.21
C GLU A 388 -13.30 9.45 -7.04
N ALA A 389 -14.22 10.24 -7.55
CA ALA A 389 -14.28 11.68 -7.29
C ALA A 389 -15.72 12.06 -7.00
N THR A 390 -16.03 12.22 -5.72
CA THR A 390 -17.40 12.47 -5.24
C THR A 390 -17.52 13.86 -4.64
N PRO A 391 -18.45 14.72 -5.12
CA PRO A 391 -18.78 15.96 -4.45
C PRO A 391 -19.39 15.69 -3.08
N LEU A 392 -18.82 16.30 -2.04
CA LEU A 392 -19.41 16.24 -0.70
C LEU A 392 -20.49 17.34 -0.60
N ALA A 393 -21.75 16.95 -0.52
CA ALA A 393 -22.85 17.90 -0.34
C ALA A 393 -22.77 18.54 1.04
N ILE A 394 -22.79 19.87 1.09
CA ILE A 394 -23.04 20.62 2.32
C ILE A 394 -24.56 20.83 2.36
N SER A 395 -25.24 20.11 3.24
CA SER A 395 -26.63 20.36 3.55
C SER A 395 -26.79 21.63 4.42
#